data_cb2788f36ea0300b24f45d40bb9669ee
#
_entry.id   cb2788f36ea0300b24f45d40bb9669ee
#
_cell.length_a   1.000
_cell.length_b   1.000
_cell.length_c   1.000
_cell.angle_alpha   90.00
_cell.angle_beta   90.00
_cell.angle_gamma   90.00
#
_symmetry.space_group_name_H-M   'P 1'
#
loop_
_entity.id
_entity.type
_entity.pdbx_description
1 polymer ?
#
loop_
_entity_poly.entity_id
_entity_poly.type
_entity_poly.pdbx_seq_one_letter_code
_entity_poly.pdbx_strand_id
1 'polypeptide(L)'
;MSSSTPEGKFKSKFCSQLRKMGCTVLQYTQGVGTAKGFPDTSVLLPEGLTVYIEFKAHKNAKFQPLQKEWIKKLNERNFFAWVCYPENADEIMGEIRRLL
;
A
#
# COMPACT_ATOMS: atom_id res chain seq x y z
N MET A 1 -12.11 14.15 -1.55
CA MET A 1 -12.07 14.77 -0.22
C MET A 1 -10.78 14.39 0.50
N SER A 2 -10.05 15.37 0.97
CA SER A 2 -8.83 15.08 1.68
C SER A 2 -9.12 14.54 3.07
N SER A 3 -8.36 13.56 3.51
CA SER A 3 -8.49 13.03 4.85
C SER A 3 -7.85 13.97 5.86
N SER A 4 -8.52 14.20 6.99
CA SER A 4 -7.96 14.98 8.08
C SER A 4 -7.23 14.10 9.10
N THR A 5 -7.29 12.77 8.96
CA THR A 5 -6.64 11.85 9.89
C THR A 5 -5.14 11.75 9.60
N PRO A 6 -4.30 11.43 10.62
CA PRO A 6 -2.88 11.22 10.38
C PRO A 6 -2.60 10.13 9.34
N GLU A 7 -3.33 9.03 9.39
CA GLU A 7 -3.20 7.96 8.40
C GLU A 7 -3.52 8.45 7.00
N GLY A 8 -4.62 9.22 6.84
CA GLY A 8 -5.03 9.72 5.55
C GLY A 8 -4.04 10.71 4.97
N LYS A 9 -3.49 11.60 5.80
CA LYS A 9 -2.49 12.57 5.35
C LYS A 9 -1.22 11.88 4.89
N PHE A 10 -0.75 10.91 5.66
CA PHE A 10 0.41 10.13 5.33
C PHE A 10 0.22 9.38 4.01
N LYS A 11 -0.91 8.69 3.89
CA LYS A 11 -1.25 7.91 2.71
C LYS A 11 -1.32 8.80 1.46
N SER A 12 -1.98 9.95 1.57
CA SER A 12 -2.12 10.89 0.45
C SER A 12 -0.76 11.39 -0.04
N LYS A 13 0.12 11.73 0.89
CA LYS A 13 1.46 12.20 0.54
C LYS A 13 2.27 11.11 -0.15
N PHE A 14 2.23 9.90 0.40
CA PHE A 14 2.95 8.76 -0.17
C PHE A 14 2.47 8.47 -1.59
N CYS A 15 1.15 8.40 -1.78
CA CYS A 15 0.57 8.13 -3.09
C CYS A 15 0.87 9.24 -4.10
N SER A 16 0.90 10.49 -3.64
CA SER A 16 1.26 11.61 -4.49
C SER A 16 2.69 11.47 -5.03
N GLN A 17 3.62 11.05 -4.16
CA GLN A 17 4.99 10.81 -4.58
C GLN A 17 5.07 9.68 -5.62
N LEU A 18 4.32 8.62 -5.42
CA LEU A 18 4.29 7.52 -6.39
C LEU A 18 3.80 7.97 -7.76
N ARG A 19 2.77 8.80 -7.78
CA ARG A 19 2.26 9.33 -9.05
C ARG A 19 3.28 10.19 -9.77
N LYS A 20 4.04 10.97 -9.02
CA LYS A 20 5.12 11.79 -9.59
C LYS A 20 6.23 10.94 -10.19
N MET A 21 6.38 9.70 -9.73
CA MET A 21 7.37 8.77 -10.24
C MET A 21 6.85 7.97 -11.45
N GLY A 22 5.65 8.25 -11.91
CA GLY A 22 5.07 7.58 -13.06
C GLY A 22 4.21 6.38 -12.73
N CYS A 23 3.91 6.14 -11.46
CA CYS A 23 3.07 5.03 -11.06
C CYS A 23 1.59 5.39 -11.10
N THR A 24 0.75 4.41 -11.40
CA THR A 24 -0.70 4.55 -11.28
C THR A 24 -1.11 3.94 -9.95
N VAL A 25 -1.84 4.70 -9.15
CA VAL A 25 -2.25 4.28 -7.82
C VAL A 25 -3.75 4.02 -7.78
N LEU A 26 -4.13 2.79 -7.42
CA LEU A 26 -5.53 2.40 -7.29
C LEU A 26 -5.82 2.15 -5.82
N GLN A 27 -6.85 2.83 -5.30
CA GLN A 27 -7.24 2.70 -3.91
C GLN A 27 -8.61 2.05 -3.84
N TYR A 28 -8.79 1.13 -2.89
CA TYR A 28 -10.03 0.38 -2.75
C TYR A 28 -10.70 0.69 -1.42
N THR A 29 -12.03 0.77 -1.46
CA THR A 29 -12.82 0.86 -0.25
C THR A 29 -13.07 -0.56 0.27
N GLN A 30 -12.76 -0.79 1.52
CA GLN A 30 -12.96 -2.11 2.15
C GLN A 30 -14.42 -2.55 2.03
N GLY A 31 -14.59 -3.81 1.64
CA GLY A 31 -15.92 -4.41 1.55
C GLY A 31 -16.70 -4.08 0.30
N VAL A 32 -16.13 -3.30 -0.63
CA VAL A 32 -16.81 -2.95 -1.87
C VAL A 32 -16.02 -3.48 -3.05
N GLY A 33 -16.47 -4.59 -3.63
CA GLY A 33 -15.87 -5.15 -4.84
C GLY A 33 -14.53 -5.81 -4.66
N THR A 34 -14.04 -5.94 -3.43
CA THR A 34 -12.75 -6.58 -3.15
C THR A 34 -12.90 -7.67 -2.11
N ALA A 35 -11.96 -8.60 -2.08
CA ALA A 35 -11.92 -9.62 -1.06
C ALA A 35 -11.64 -8.98 0.30
N LYS A 36 -12.31 -9.47 1.33
CA LYS A 36 -12.13 -8.94 2.68
C LYS A 36 -10.67 -9.07 3.14
N GLY A 37 -10.10 -7.98 3.63
CA GLY A 37 -8.72 -7.96 4.11
C GLY A 37 -7.68 -7.75 3.02
N PHE A 38 -8.08 -7.66 1.75
CA PHE A 38 -7.15 -7.39 0.67
C PHE A 38 -6.51 -6.01 0.87
N PRO A 39 -5.22 -5.83 0.49
CA PRO A 39 -4.55 -4.53 0.64
C PRO A 39 -5.35 -3.39 0.03
N ASP A 40 -5.37 -2.24 0.70
CA ASP A 40 -6.22 -1.13 0.29
C ASP A 40 -5.69 -0.37 -0.93
N THR A 41 -4.48 -0.63 -1.36
CA THR A 41 -3.87 0.11 -2.46
C THR A 41 -3.09 -0.81 -3.38
N SER A 42 -3.29 -0.65 -4.68
CA SER A 42 -2.45 -1.29 -5.70
C SER A 42 -1.68 -0.20 -6.42
N VAL A 43 -0.39 -0.42 -6.65
CA VAL A 43 0.47 0.51 -7.36
C VAL A 43 0.95 -0.16 -8.62
N LEU A 44 0.54 0.39 -9.75
CA LEU A 44 0.94 -0.12 -11.07
C LEU A 44 2.18 0.64 -11.51
N LEU A 45 3.30 -0.05 -11.60
CA LEU A 45 4.55 0.53 -12.06
C LEU A 45 4.57 0.60 -13.59
N PRO A 46 5.36 1.52 -14.18
CA PRO A 46 5.31 1.76 -15.62
C PRO A 46 5.53 0.53 -16.50
N GLU A 47 6.30 -0.45 -16.07
CA GLU A 47 6.65 -1.58 -16.93
C GLU A 47 5.92 -2.87 -16.58
N GLY A 48 4.72 -2.75 -16.03
CA GLY A 48 3.84 -3.89 -15.86
C GLY A 48 3.96 -4.62 -14.54
N LEU A 49 4.73 -4.10 -13.60
CA LEU A 49 4.84 -4.68 -12.27
C LEU A 49 3.82 -4.02 -11.35
N THR A 50 3.18 -4.81 -10.50
CA THR A 50 2.22 -4.30 -9.53
C THR A 50 2.71 -4.56 -8.11
N VAL A 51 2.55 -3.55 -7.26
CA VAL A 51 2.89 -3.63 -5.84
C VAL A 51 1.62 -3.39 -5.04
N TYR A 52 1.43 -4.15 -3.96
CA TYR A 52 0.27 -4.01 -3.08
C TYR A 52 0.70 -3.42 -1.75
N ILE A 53 -0.04 -2.44 -1.27
CA ILE A 53 0.31 -1.75 -0.02
C ILE A 53 -0.93 -1.66 0.87
N GLU A 54 -0.75 -2.06 2.14
CA GLU A 54 -1.73 -1.81 3.19
C GLU A 54 -1.18 -0.68 4.05
N PHE A 55 -1.88 0.46 4.09
CA PHE A 55 -1.43 1.61 4.87
C PHE A 55 -1.96 1.53 6.30
N LYS A 56 -1.11 1.88 7.26
CA LYS A 56 -1.46 1.97 8.68
C LYS A 56 -0.95 3.29 9.26
N ALA A 57 -1.63 3.78 10.31
CA ALA A 57 -1.28 5.05 10.92
C ALA A 57 0.07 5.01 11.65
N HIS A 58 0.46 3.85 12.16
CA HIS A 58 1.74 3.65 12.85
C HIS A 58 2.02 2.14 12.96
N LYS A 59 3.27 1.81 13.31
CA LYS A 59 3.70 0.41 13.31
C LYS A 59 2.96 -0.49 14.30
N ASN A 60 2.36 0.11 15.33
CA ASN A 60 1.60 -0.65 16.33
C ASN A 60 0.09 -0.65 16.06
N ALA A 61 -0.34 -0.14 14.90
CA ALA A 61 -1.75 -0.13 14.55
C ALA A 61 -2.28 -1.55 14.44
N LYS A 62 -3.54 -1.71 14.85
CA LYS A 62 -4.15 -3.03 14.88
C LYS A 62 -4.32 -3.60 13.48
N PHE A 63 -3.96 -4.88 13.35
CA PHE A 63 -4.05 -5.61 12.10
C PHE A 63 -5.21 -6.59 12.14
N GLN A 64 -6.05 -6.56 11.13
CA GLN A 64 -7.09 -7.58 10.99
C GLN A 64 -6.43 -8.90 10.54
N PRO A 65 -6.89 -10.06 11.05
CA PRO A 65 -6.28 -11.35 10.67
C PRO A 65 -6.23 -11.58 9.16
N LEU A 66 -7.29 -11.23 8.44
CA LEU A 66 -7.33 -11.42 6.99
C LEU A 66 -6.35 -10.52 6.25
N GLN A 67 -6.05 -9.33 6.81
CA GLN A 67 -5.05 -8.45 6.20
C GLN A 67 -3.66 -9.10 6.24
N LYS A 68 -3.30 -9.70 7.38
CA LYS A 68 -2.02 -10.40 7.51
C LYS A 68 -1.95 -11.59 6.54
N GLU A 69 -3.02 -12.34 6.43
CA GLU A 69 -3.07 -13.48 5.53
C GLU A 69 -2.89 -13.08 4.07
N TRP A 70 -3.50 -11.99 3.65
CA TRP A 70 -3.34 -11.52 2.28
C TRP A 70 -1.92 -11.08 1.98
N ILE A 71 -1.29 -10.32 2.89
CA ILE A 71 0.11 -9.89 2.71
C ILE A 71 1.01 -11.12 2.59
N LYS A 72 0.84 -12.10 3.45
CA LYS A 72 1.63 -13.33 3.42
C LYS A 72 1.40 -14.10 2.11
N LYS A 73 0.15 -14.29 1.73
CA LYS A 73 -0.20 -15.03 0.52
C LYS A 73 0.37 -14.38 -0.73
N LEU A 74 0.27 -13.06 -0.84
CA LEU A 74 0.80 -12.35 -1.99
C LEU A 74 2.31 -12.51 -2.09
N ASN A 75 3.02 -12.34 -0.98
CA ASN A 75 4.47 -12.49 -0.99
C ASN A 75 4.89 -13.94 -1.27
N GLU A 76 4.16 -14.93 -0.78
CA GLU A 76 4.45 -16.34 -1.08
C GLU A 76 4.28 -16.66 -2.55
N ARG A 77 3.46 -15.88 -3.26
CA ARG A 77 3.23 -16.05 -4.69
C ARG A 77 4.07 -15.12 -5.55
N ASN A 78 5.11 -14.55 -4.94
CA ASN A 78 6.08 -13.68 -5.62
C ASN A 78 5.52 -12.33 -6.07
N PHE A 79 4.40 -11.90 -5.50
CA PHE A 79 3.97 -10.51 -5.62
C PHE A 79 4.67 -9.68 -4.57
N PHE A 80 4.76 -8.38 -4.78
CA PHE A 80 5.27 -7.47 -3.77
C PHE A 80 4.10 -6.92 -2.98
N ALA A 81 4.08 -7.19 -1.68
CA ALA A 81 3.01 -6.72 -0.81
C ALA A 81 3.60 -6.29 0.53
N TRP A 82 3.32 -5.05 0.93
CA TRP A 82 3.90 -4.46 2.13
C TRP A 82 2.85 -3.79 2.98
N VAL A 83 3.15 -3.71 4.27
CA VAL A 83 2.44 -2.84 5.20
C VAL A 83 3.27 -1.58 5.33
N CYS A 84 2.66 -0.44 5.04
CA CYS A 84 3.36 0.85 5.04
C CYS A 84 2.80 1.74 6.13
N TYR A 85 3.67 2.23 7.00
CA TYR A 85 3.34 3.18 8.06
C TYR A 85 4.43 4.25 8.08
N PRO A 86 4.21 5.38 8.77
CA PRO A 86 5.20 6.47 8.70
C PRO A 86 6.62 6.04 9.03
N GLU A 87 6.78 5.10 9.96
CA GLU A 87 8.10 4.68 10.43
C GLU A 87 8.90 3.88 9.38
N ASN A 88 8.22 3.22 8.41
CA ASN A 88 8.92 2.48 7.36
C ASN A 88 8.68 3.03 5.95
N ALA A 89 8.05 4.18 5.85
CA ALA A 89 7.66 4.74 4.55
C ALA A 89 8.87 4.96 3.63
N ASP A 90 9.97 5.46 4.16
CA ASP A 90 11.17 5.70 3.34
C ASP A 90 11.76 4.40 2.82
N GLU A 91 11.75 3.36 3.65
CA GLU A 91 12.22 2.05 3.25
C GLU A 91 11.36 1.47 2.12
N ILE A 92 10.04 1.55 2.28
CA ILE A 92 9.10 1.05 1.24
C ILE A 92 9.28 1.86 -0.05
N MET A 93 9.40 3.18 0.05
CA MET A 93 9.61 4.01 -1.13
C MET A 93 10.91 3.63 -1.84
N GLY A 94 11.96 3.34 -1.08
CA GLY A 94 13.23 2.88 -1.65
C GLY A 94 13.10 1.55 -2.39
N GLU A 95 12.31 0.62 -1.84
CA GLU A 95 12.04 -0.64 -2.50
C GLU A 95 11.33 -0.44 -3.83
N ILE A 96 10.34 0.45 -3.85
CA ILE A 96 9.61 0.74 -5.09
C ILE A 96 10.54 1.36 -6.13
N ARG A 97 11.39 2.29 -5.72
CA ARG A 97 12.36 2.90 -6.63
C ARG A 97 13.28 1.86 -7.28
N ARG A 98 13.67 0.84 -6.53
CA ARG A 98 14.50 -0.22 -7.08
C ARG A 98 13.78 -1.03 -8.15
N LEU A 99 12.47 -1.08 -8.09
CA LEU A 99 11.66 -1.81 -9.07
C LEU A 99 11.36 -0.98 -10.31
N LEU A 100 11.62 0.30 -10.26
CA LEU A 100 11.45 1.18 -11.41
C LEU A 100 12.68 1.08 -12.32
#